data_73d6d82708e81ad1d12c23c576d746e7
#
_entry.id   73d6d82708e81ad1d12c23c576d746e7
#
_cell.length_a   1.000
_cell.length_b   1.000
_cell.length_c   1.000
_cell.angle_alpha   90.00
_cell.angle_beta   90.00
_cell.angle_gamma   90.00
#
_symmetry.space_group_name_H-M   'P 1'
#
loop_
_entity.id
_entity.type
_entity.pdbx_description
1 polymer ?
#
loop_
_entity_poly.entity_id
_entity_poly.type
_entity_poly.pdbx_seq_one_letter_code
_entity_poly.pdbx_strand_id
1 'polypeptide(L)'
;MIEKIEGFEIKTNNDSPRIIDIGINDELLNKLIFPFNKFDITALEYKPFTRFTIAKSLDDLSNNKLSKLLNEILRDRNTGCFIIKPKKMISKIDNNFLVKLSTAVAHLIGKPNYDAMAGKYYARFFVRHEDESDSYLRKAYINMDLHTDG
;
A
#
# COMPACT_ATOMS: atom_id res chain seq x y z
N MET A 1 1.51 15.33 -18.42
CA MET A 1 2.92 14.89 -18.21
C MET A 1 3.06 14.61 -16.73
N ILE A 2 3.38 13.36 -16.33
CA ILE A 2 3.50 12.97 -14.91
C ILE A 2 4.77 13.63 -14.34
N GLU A 3 4.64 14.37 -13.25
CA GLU A 3 5.76 15.05 -12.60
C GLU A 3 6.77 14.03 -12.07
N LYS A 4 8.05 14.26 -12.32
CA LYS A 4 9.13 13.42 -11.79
C LYS A 4 9.26 13.65 -10.27
N ILE A 5 9.13 12.59 -9.49
CA ILE A 5 9.34 12.61 -8.04
C ILE A 5 10.63 11.86 -7.73
N GLU A 6 11.53 12.48 -7.01
CA GLU A 6 12.81 11.86 -6.63
C GLU A 6 12.56 10.61 -5.79
N GLY A 7 13.27 9.52 -6.10
CA GLY A 7 13.12 8.24 -5.43
C GLY A 7 11.98 7.36 -5.97
N PHE A 8 11.13 7.89 -6.85
CA PHE A 8 10.03 7.16 -7.47
C PHE A 8 10.21 7.05 -8.99
N GLU A 9 9.99 5.85 -9.52
CA GLU A 9 9.85 5.63 -10.95
C GLU A 9 8.37 5.49 -11.29
N ILE A 10 7.85 6.44 -12.05
CA ILE A 10 6.42 6.53 -12.36
C ILE A 10 6.26 6.31 -13.86
N LYS A 11 5.44 5.34 -14.23
CA LYS A 11 5.15 5.02 -15.63
C LYS A 11 3.77 4.45 -15.81
N THR A 12 3.23 4.57 -17.02
CA THR A 12 2.01 3.84 -17.38
C THR A 12 2.30 2.34 -17.41
N ASN A 13 1.38 1.56 -16.88
CA ASN A 13 1.48 0.10 -16.90
C ASN A 13 1.39 -0.44 -18.33
N ASN A 14 2.15 -1.49 -18.62
CA ASN A 14 2.22 -2.05 -19.98
C ASN A 14 0.91 -2.74 -20.42
N ASP A 15 0.19 -3.32 -19.48
CA ASP A 15 -1.03 -4.10 -19.74
C ASP A 15 -2.29 -3.24 -19.77
N SER A 16 -2.24 -2.07 -19.14
CA SER A 16 -3.37 -1.15 -19.08
C SER A 16 -2.95 0.31 -18.97
N PRO A 17 -3.37 1.18 -19.91
CA PRO A 17 -3.08 2.61 -19.83
C PRO A 17 -3.78 3.30 -18.64
N ARG A 18 -4.75 2.64 -18.02
CA ARG A 18 -5.48 3.17 -16.86
C ARG A 18 -4.77 2.95 -15.54
N ILE A 19 -3.70 2.18 -15.52
CA ILE A 19 -2.92 1.84 -14.34
C ILE A 19 -1.60 2.59 -14.39
N ILE A 20 -1.22 3.21 -13.29
CA ILE A 20 0.08 3.84 -13.12
C ILE A 20 0.96 2.98 -12.22
N ASP A 21 2.09 2.52 -12.73
CA ASP A 21 3.11 1.82 -11.93
C ASP A 21 4.01 2.84 -11.23
N ILE A 22 4.18 2.66 -9.92
CA ILE A 22 5.02 3.50 -9.07
C ILE A 22 6.04 2.60 -8.38
N GLY A 23 7.27 2.62 -8.89
CA GLY A 23 8.39 1.89 -8.31
C GLY A 23 9.13 2.74 -7.28
N ILE A 24 9.33 2.23 -6.07
CA ILE A 24 10.15 2.89 -5.03
C ILE A 24 11.58 2.38 -5.17
N ASN A 25 12.56 3.26 -5.32
CA ASN A 25 13.96 2.87 -5.43
C ASN A 25 14.58 2.47 -4.08
N ASP A 26 15.74 1.81 -4.13
CA ASP A 26 16.41 1.27 -2.95
C ASP A 26 16.86 2.36 -1.98
N GLU A 27 17.26 3.53 -2.48
CA GLU A 27 17.68 4.66 -1.65
C GLU A 27 16.53 5.18 -0.80
N LEU A 28 15.36 5.39 -1.40
CA LEU A 28 14.17 5.85 -0.70
C LEU A 28 13.67 4.80 0.29
N LEU A 29 13.69 3.51 -0.09
CA LEU A 29 13.35 2.41 0.81
C LEU A 29 14.26 2.40 2.05
N ASN A 30 15.56 2.57 1.87
CA ASN A 30 16.50 2.64 3.00
C ASN A 30 16.21 3.84 3.92
N LYS A 31 15.82 4.99 3.36
CA LYS A 31 15.41 6.16 4.15
C LYS A 31 14.12 5.91 4.94
N LEU A 32 13.21 5.07 4.44
CA LEU A 32 11.96 4.70 5.12
C LEU A 32 12.16 3.68 6.25
N ILE A 33 13.19 2.84 6.20
CA ILE A 33 13.42 1.79 7.21
C ILE A 33 13.49 2.38 8.62
N PHE A 34 14.24 3.45 8.80
CA PHE A 34 14.43 4.05 10.13
C PHE A 34 13.13 4.62 10.72
N PRO A 35 12.36 5.49 10.04
CA PRO A 35 11.10 6.00 10.59
C PRO A 35 10.05 4.90 10.79
N PHE A 36 10.01 3.88 9.92
CA PHE A 36 9.06 2.79 10.05
C PHE A 36 9.39 1.84 11.20
N ASN A 37 10.68 1.60 11.48
CA ASN A 37 11.12 0.74 12.56
C ASN A 37 11.00 1.38 13.96
N LYS A 38 10.74 2.69 14.05
CA LYS A 38 10.40 3.34 15.32
C LYS A 38 9.13 2.81 15.96
N PHE A 39 8.25 2.20 15.17
CA PHE A 39 6.95 1.75 15.62
C PHE A 39 6.83 0.23 15.46
N ASP A 40 6.37 -0.43 16.51
CA ASP A 40 5.91 -1.79 16.41
C ASP A 40 4.64 -1.85 15.55
N ILE A 41 4.40 -2.99 14.90
CA ILE A 41 3.23 -3.20 14.04
C ILE A 41 1.93 -3.02 14.83
N THR A 42 1.90 -3.40 16.10
CA THR A 42 0.73 -3.25 16.97
C THR A 42 0.40 -1.79 17.24
N ALA A 43 1.38 -0.89 17.18
CA ALA A 43 1.15 0.54 17.34
C ALA A 43 0.23 1.13 16.25
N LEU A 44 0.18 0.50 15.07
CA LEU A 44 -0.74 0.89 13.99
C LEU A 44 -2.21 0.65 14.38
N GLU A 45 -2.47 -0.31 15.27
CA GLU A 45 -3.81 -0.69 15.70
C GLU A 45 -4.32 0.24 16.81
N TYR A 46 -3.51 0.47 17.83
CA TYR A 46 -3.93 1.12 19.08
C TYR A 46 -3.56 2.61 19.16
N LYS A 47 -2.60 3.09 18.35
CA LYS A 47 -2.13 4.47 18.36
C LYS A 47 -2.45 5.16 17.04
N PRO A 48 -3.59 5.83 16.90
CA PRO A 48 -4.04 6.41 15.63
C PRO A 48 -2.99 7.35 15.01
N PHE A 49 -2.28 8.12 15.81
CA PHE A 49 -1.23 9.02 15.31
C PHE A 49 -0.06 8.31 14.65
N THR A 50 0.20 7.04 14.99
CA THR A 50 1.28 6.27 14.36
C THR A 50 1.07 6.13 12.86
N ARG A 51 -0.17 5.85 12.43
CA ARG A 51 -0.52 5.72 11.00
C ARG A 51 -0.29 7.01 10.24
N PHE A 52 -0.68 8.13 10.82
CA PHE A 52 -0.43 9.45 10.23
C PHE A 52 1.07 9.79 10.21
N THR A 53 1.81 9.39 11.23
CA THR A 53 3.25 9.65 11.31
C THR A 53 4.02 8.90 10.21
N ILE A 54 3.70 7.61 9.98
CA ILE A 54 4.36 6.86 8.90
C ILE A 54 3.93 7.36 7.52
N ALA A 55 2.67 7.76 7.34
CA ALA A 55 2.21 8.38 6.10
C ALA A 55 2.95 9.69 5.83
N LYS A 56 3.05 10.55 6.84
CA LYS A 56 3.82 11.79 6.74
C LYS A 56 5.28 11.53 6.40
N SER A 57 5.92 10.54 7.05
CA SER A 57 7.31 10.19 6.76
C SER A 57 7.52 9.76 5.31
N LEU A 58 6.56 9.05 4.72
CA LEU A 58 6.59 8.68 3.31
C LEU A 58 6.42 9.90 2.39
N ASP A 59 5.49 10.78 2.71
CA ASP A 59 5.19 11.96 1.87
C ASP A 59 6.29 13.01 1.94
N ASP A 60 6.88 13.24 3.12
CA ASP A 60 7.98 14.18 3.32
C ASP A 60 9.20 13.82 2.45
N LEU A 61 9.49 12.54 2.24
CA LEU A 61 10.57 12.08 1.36
C LEU A 61 10.33 12.40 -0.12
N SER A 62 9.09 12.68 -0.50
CA SER A 62 8.70 13.16 -1.83
C SER A 62 8.48 14.67 -1.90
N ASN A 63 8.79 15.41 -0.85
CA ASN A 63 8.42 16.83 -0.70
C ASN A 63 6.91 17.07 -0.86
N ASN A 64 6.09 16.20 -0.28
CA ASN A 64 4.63 16.20 -0.33
C ASN A 64 4.05 16.06 -1.77
N LYS A 65 4.82 15.49 -2.69
CA LYS A 65 4.38 15.29 -4.07
C LYS A 65 3.68 13.94 -4.27
N LEU A 66 4.01 12.94 -3.44
CA LEU A 66 3.42 11.60 -3.58
C LEU A 66 1.92 11.63 -3.30
N SER A 67 1.49 12.21 -2.19
CA SER A 67 0.07 12.32 -1.84
C SER A 67 -0.73 13.05 -2.93
N LYS A 68 -0.16 14.13 -3.48
CA LYS A 68 -0.77 14.87 -4.59
C LYS A 68 -0.93 13.98 -5.82
N LEU A 69 0.15 13.32 -6.25
CA LEU A 69 0.15 12.42 -7.40
C LEU A 69 -0.88 11.30 -7.25
N LEU A 70 -0.90 10.61 -6.09
CA LEU A 70 -1.83 9.51 -5.85
C LEU A 70 -3.29 9.97 -5.96
N ASN A 71 -3.61 11.13 -5.38
CA ASN A 71 -4.94 11.71 -5.46
C ASN A 71 -5.32 12.16 -6.88
N GLU A 72 -4.37 12.69 -7.65
CA GLU A 72 -4.59 13.03 -9.06
C GLU A 72 -4.90 11.77 -9.89
N ILE A 73 -4.10 10.70 -9.75
CA ILE A 73 -4.33 9.43 -10.44
C ILE A 73 -5.73 8.87 -10.15
N LEU A 74 -6.14 8.85 -8.88
CA LEU A 74 -7.43 8.27 -8.47
C LEU A 74 -8.63 9.10 -8.93
N ARG A 75 -8.45 10.41 -9.14
CA ARG A 75 -9.54 11.31 -9.59
C ARG A 75 -9.62 11.45 -11.10
N ASP A 76 -8.57 11.10 -11.83
CA ASP A 76 -8.57 11.16 -13.29
C ASP A 76 -9.39 10.00 -13.87
N ARG A 77 -10.35 10.34 -14.72
CA ARG A 77 -11.21 9.33 -15.40
C ARG A 77 -10.44 8.46 -16.39
N ASN A 78 -9.30 8.90 -16.88
CA ASN A 78 -8.47 8.16 -17.83
C ASN A 78 -7.53 7.17 -17.12
N THR A 79 -7.23 7.40 -15.85
CA THR A 79 -6.45 6.51 -15.00
C THR A 79 -7.34 5.88 -13.92
N GLY A 80 -7.20 6.24 -12.66
CA GLY A 80 -8.08 5.78 -11.57
C GLY A 80 -7.50 4.63 -10.75
N CYS A 81 -6.34 4.08 -11.14
CA CYS A 81 -5.68 3.01 -10.40
C CYS A 81 -4.16 3.19 -10.42
N PHE A 82 -3.49 2.74 -9.37
CA PHE A 82 -2.03 2.66 -9.33
C PHE A 82 -1.55 1.37 -8.65
N ILE A 83 -0.35 0.95 -9.01
CA ILE A 83 0.40 -0.13 -8.35
C ILE A 83 1.65 0.51 -7.76
N ILE A 84 1.80 0.48 -6.44
CA ILE A 84 3.01 0.96 -5.77
C ILE A 84 3.77 -0.22 -5.17
N LYS A 85 5.07 -0.31 -5.47
CA LYS A 85 5.90 -1.43 -5.03
C LYS A 85 7.38 -1.05 -4.93
N PRO A 86 8.17 -1.72 -4.09
CA PRO A 86 9.62 -1.69 -4.17
C PRO A 86 10.09 -2.11 -5.58
N LYS A 87 11.09 -1.45 -6.14
CA LYS A 87 11.71 -1.89 -7.42
C LYS A 87 12.43 -3.21 -7.26
N LYS A 88 13.06 -3.41 -6.09
CA LYS A 88 13.71 -4.66 -5.70
C LYS A 88 13.34 -4.99 -4.27
N MET A 89 13.18 -6.28 -3.99
CA MET A 89 13.06 -6.74 -2.61
C MET A 89 14.46 -6.78 -2.00
N ILE A 90 14.71 -5.91 -1.05
CA ILE A 90 15.94 -5.90 -0.25
C ILE A 90 15.71 -6.68 1.05
N SER A 91 16.77 -7.32 1.58
CA SER A 91 16.67 -8.19 2.77
C SER A 91 16.10 -7.54 4.03
N LYS A 92 16.08 -6.21 4.07
CA LYS A 92 15.53 -5.44 5.20
C LYS A 92 14.01 -5.20 5.11
N ILE A 93 13.38 -5.59 3.98
CA ILE A 93 11.94 -5.46 3.78
C ILE A 93 11.30 -6.78 4.17
N ASP A 94 10.63 -6.78 5.29
CA ASP A 94 9.81 -7.89 5.76
C ASP A 94 8.30 -7.59 5.57
N ASN A 95 7.47 -8.55 5.92
CA ASN A 95 6.02 -8.38 5.85
C ASN A 95 5.51 -7.23 6.73
N ASN A 96 6.15 -6.95 7.85
CA ASN A 96 5.75 -5.84 8.73
C ASN A 96 6.06 -4.48 8.10
N PHE A 97 7.19 -4.38 7.41
CA PHE A 97 7.50 -3.18 6.62
C PHE A 97 6.46 -2.96 5.51
N LEU A 98 6.08 -4.01 4.79
CA LEU A 98 5.07 -3.92 3.74
C LEU A 98 3.68 -3.52 4.27
N VAL A 99 3.28 -4.01 5.45
CA VAL A 99 2.05 -3.57 6.12
C VAL A 99 2.14 -2.08 6.48
N LYS A 100 3.27 -1.63 7.01
CA LYS A 100 3.48 -0.20 7.32
C LYS A 100 3.45 0.66 6.06
N LEU A 101 4.07 0.20 4.97
CA LEU A 101 4.06 0.91 3.69
C LEU A 101 2.63 1.02 3.12
N SER A 102 1.89 -0.09 3.08
CA SER A 102 0.50 -0.07 2.58
C SER A 102 -0.41 0.82 3.45
N THR A 103 -0.23 0.76 4.77
CA THR A 103 -0.95 1.64 5.70
C THR A 103 -0.60 3.11 5.46
N ALA A 104 0.68 3.44 5.26
CA ALA A 104 1.11 4.80 4.95
C ALA A 104 0.47 5.30 3.66
N VAL A 105 0.53 4.51 2.58
CA VAL A 105 -0.09 4.85 1.28
C VAL A 105 -1.60 5.06 1.43
N ALA A 106 -2.30 4.16 2.13
CA ALA A 106 -3.74 4.30 2.37
C ALA A 106 -4.09 5.63 3.06
N HIS A 107 -3.26 6.06 4.01
CA HIS A 107 -3.48 7.34 4.73
C HIS A 107 -3.09 8.59 3.92
N LEU A 108 -2.35 8.45 2.82
CA LEU A 108 -2.12 9.56 1.88
C LEU A 108 -3.31 9.82 0.96
N ILE A 109 -4.15 8.82 0.74
CA ILE A 109 -5.28 8.91 -0.20
C ILE A 109 -6.63 9.02 0.49
N GLY A 110 -6.73 8.68 1.79
CA GLY A 110 -8.00 8.74 2.50
C GLY A 110 -7.91 8.25 3.93
N LYS A 111 -9.07 7.98 4.51
CA LYS A 111 -9.20 7.34 5.82
C LYS A 111 -9.55 5.88 5.60
N PRO A 112 -8.67 4.94 5.95
CA PRO A 112 -9.00 3.51 5.87
C PRO A 112 -10.15 3.18 6.81
N ASN A 113 -11.04 2.31 6.36
CA ASN A 113 -12.09 1.77 7.21
C ASN A 113 -11.49 0.81 8.24
N TYR A 114 -12.08 0.83 9.44
CA TYR A 114 -11.77 -0.15 10.47
C TYR A 114 -12.48 -1.46 10.15
N ASP A 115 -11.72 -2.53 10.02
CA ASP A 115 -12.29 -3.87 9.91
C ASP A 115 -12.70 -4.36 11.30
N ALA A 116 -14.00 -4.31 11.59
CA ALA A 116 -14.55 -4.71 12.88
C ALA A 116 -14.37 -6.22 13.14
N MET A 117 -14.30 -7.05 12.09
CA MET A 117 -14.10 -8.50 12.25
C MET A 117 -12.67 -8.86 12.62
N ALA A 118 -11.69 -8.18 12.02
CA ALA A 118 -10.28 -8.38 12.31
C ALA A 118 -9.80 -7.51 13.48
N GLY A 119 -10.56 -6.51 13.89
CA GLY A 119 -10.17 -5.54 14.92
C GLY A 119 -9.00 -4.64 14.49
N LYS A 120 -8.83 -4.40 13.18
CA LYS A 120 -7.65 -3.74 12.62
C LYS A 120 -7.98 -2.82 11.45
N TYR A 121 -7.03 -1.95 11.11
CA TYR A 121 -7.10 -1.10 9.92
C TYR A 121 -6.39 -1.70 8.69
N TYR A 122 -5.99 -2.97 8.77
CA TYR A 122 -5.44 -3.74 7.67
C TYR A 122 -5.85 -5.21 7.80
N ALA A 123 -6.00 -5.88 6.67
CA ALA A 123 -6.25 -7.31 6.62
C ALA A 123 -5.01 -8.03 6.06
N ARG A 124 -4.71 -9.20 6.61
CA ARG A 124 -3.73 -10.13 6.06
C ARG A 124 -4.46 -11.36 5.56
N PHE A 125 -4.34 -11.60 4.29
CA PHE A 125 -4.88 -12.81 3.68
C PHE A 125 -3.75 -13.82 3.51
N PHE A 126 -3.99 -15.03 3.97
CA PHE A 126 -3.07 -16.15 3.79
C PHE A 126 -3.79 -17.20 2.95
N VAL A 127 -3.14 -17.63 1.89
CA VAL A 127 -3.58 -18.83 1.19
C VAL A 127 -3.17 -20.02 2.07
N ARG A 128 -4.14 -20.72 2.63
CA ARG A 128 -3.93 -21.98 3.33
C ARG A 128 -4.23 -23.09 2.34
N HIS A 129 -3.37 -24.10 2.31
CA HIS A 129 -3.60 -25.36 1.58
C HIS A 129 -4.63 -26.21 2.36
N GLU A 130 -5.82 -25.65 2.55
CA GLU A 130 -6.92 -26.36 3.18
C GLU A 130 -7.94 -26.67 2.10
N ASP A 131 -8.67 -27.72 2.34
CA ASP A 131 -9.67 -28.38 1.51
C ASP A 131 -10.40 -27.42 0.55
N GLU A 132 -10.47 -27.79 -0.73
CA GLU A 132 -11.24 -27.06 -1.77
C GLU A 132 -12.72 -26.89 -1.43
N SER A 133 -13.21 -27.70 -0.47
CA SER A 133 -14.58 -27.61 0.05
C SER A 133 -14.82 -26.49 1.07
N ASP A 134 -13.76 -25.78 1.52
CA ASP A 134 -13.93 -24.66 2.44
C ASP A 134 -14.70 -23.54 1.75
N SER A 135 -15.99 -23.42 2.11
CA SER A 135 -16.90 -22.39 1.59
C SER A 135 -16.46 -20.95 1.90
N TYR A 136 -15.40 -20.79 2.68
CA TYR A 136 -14.81 -19.47 2.96
C TYR A 136 -13.81 -19.12 1.87
N LEU A 137 -14.28 -18.45 0.82
CA LEU A 137 -13.51 -17.96 -0.34
C LEU A 137 -12.18 -17.26 0.03
N ARG A 138 -12.06 -16.76 1.24
CA ARG A 138 -10.84 -16.08 1.75
C ARG A 138 -9.71 -17.05 2.11
N LYS A 139 -9.96 -18.35 2.12
CA LYS A 139 -8.98 -19.39 2.51
C LYS A 139 -8.70 -20.40 1.41
N ALA A 140 -9.51 -20.44 0.36
CA ALA A 140 -9.42 -21.43 -0.70
C ALA A 140 -8.58 -20.93 -1.89
N TYR A 141 -7.97 -21.86 -2.62
CA TYR A 141 -7.33 -21.66 -3.91
C TYR A 141 -8.32 -21.43 -5.06
N ILE A 142 -9.51 -20.98 -4.76
CA ILE A 142 -10.57 -20.75 -5.75
C ILE A 142 -10.50 -19.29 -6.19
N ASN A 143 -10.54 -19.06 -7.49
CA ASN A 143 -10.68 -17.71 -8.03
C ASN A 143 -11.97 -17.09 -7.51
N MET A 144 -11.86 -15.93 -6.88
CA MET A 144 -13.04 -15.14 -6.56
C MET A 144 -13.61 -14.53 -7.82
N ASP A 145 -14.91 -14.69 -8.02
CA ASP A 145 -15.62 -13.96 -9.07
C ASP A 145 -15.59 -12.45 -8.78
N LEU A 146 -15.78 -11.66 -9.85
CA LEU A 146 -15.92 -10.23 -9.71
C LEU A 146 -17.09 -9.91 -8.77
N HIS A 147 -16.81 -9.18 -7.71
CA HIS A 147 -17.80 -8.74 -6.73
C HIS A 147 -17.59 -7.27 -6.38
N THR A 148 -18.63 -6.65 -5.92
CA THR A 148 -18.58 -5.30 -5.35
C THR A 148 -18.82 -5.41 -3.87
N ASP A 149 -17.89 -4.87 -3.09
CA ASP A 149 -18.11 -4.68 -1.66
C ASP A 149 -19.01 -3.46 -1.49
N GLY A 150 -20.24 -3.70 -1.06
CA GLY A 150 -21.26 -2.67 -0.86
C GLY A 150 -20.99 -1.81 0.36
#